data_cbab552a5ed23059e3e8ec65629634f5
#
_entry.id   cbab552a5ed23059e3e8ec65629634f5
#
_cell.length_a   1.000
_cell.length_b   1.000
_cell.length_c   1.000
_cell.angle_alpha   90.00
_cell.angle_beta   90.00
_cell.angle_gamma   90.00
#
_symmetry.space_group_name_H-M   'P 1'
#
loop_
_entity.id
_entity.type
_entity.pdbx_description
1 polymer ?
#
loop_
_entity_poly.entity_id
_entity_poly.type
_entity_poly.pdbx_seq_one_letter_code
_entity_poly.pdbx_strand_id
1 'polypeptide(L)'
;MKEIPFLCLLLASLLGACSQQKPAIPSQAPTITDSITPPAETETIPSEAAPQETPLVLSVNGNELDVRWENNETVKELLSYTQEKSIVVNTTRYGGFEQVGSLPQGFSRSDVQLTTEPGEIVLYSGDQLVLFFGSNSWSYTKLGHIEGLSQDELSELLGGSSAVIEIQSN
;
A
#
# COMPACT_ATOMS: atom_id res chain seq x y z
N MET A 1 6.96 -44.71 27.08
CA MET A 1 7.88 -45.55 26.33
C MET A 1 7.14 -46.10 25.13
N LYS A 2 7.34 -45.51 23.97
CA LYS A 2 7.11 -46.10 22.63
C LYS A 2 7.86 -45.26 21.66
N GLU A 3 9.00 -45.75 21.29
CA GLU A 3 9.87 -45.27 20.23
C GLU A 3 9.23 -45.61 18.87
N ILE A 4 9.22 -44.69 17.92
CA ILE A 4 8.90 -44.98 16.52
C ILE A 4 10.08 -44.50 15.68
N PRO A 5 10.65 -45.38 14.82
CA PRO A 5 11.92 -45.14 14.17
C PRO A 5 11.84 -44.27 12.91
N PHE A 6 12.91 -43.56 12.74
CA PHE A 6 13.43 -42.90 11.55
C PHE A 6 13.31 -43.80 10.30
N LEU A 7 12.64 -43.30 9.25
CA LEU A 7 12.80 -43.88 7.92
C LEU A 7 13.31 -42.78 6.96
N CYS A 8 14.65 -42.87 6.78
CA CYS A 8 15.37 -42.17 5.72
C CYS A 8 14.95 -42.74 4.36
N LEU A 9 14.45 -41.90 3.45
CA LEU A 9 14.42 -42.27 2.03
C LEU A 9 15.09 -41.18 1.20
N LEU A 10 16.35 -41.48 0.87
CA LEU A 10 17.13 -40.84 -0.18
C LEU A 10 16.57 -41.30 -1.53
N LEU A 11 16.25 -40.36 -2.41
CA LEU A 11 16.29 -40.64 -3.85
C LEU A 11 16.84 -39.42 -4.61
N ALA A 12 17.79 -39.79 -5.43
CA ALA A 12 18.76 -38.97 -6.14
C ALA A 12 18.20 -38.34 -7.43
N SER A 13 18.79 -37.21 -7.77
CA SER A 13 19.30 -36.78 -9.08
C SER A 13 18.47 -36.98 -10.35
N LEU A 14 18.16 -35.86 -11.05
CA LEU A 14 18.35 -35.81 -12.50
C LEU A 14 18.68 -34.37 -12.92
N LEU A 15 19.92 -34.21 -13.36
CA LEU A 15 20.45 -33.09 -14.12
C LEU A 15 19.79 -33.08 -15.52
N GLY A 16 19.27 -31.93 -15.93
CA GLY A 16 18.84 -31.66 -17.30
C GLY A 16 19.39 -30.31 -17.72
N ALA A 17 20.58 -30.30 -18.30
CA ALA A 17 21.15 -29.17 -19.03
C ALA A 17 20.58 -29.17 -20.47
N CYS A 18 20.12 -28.02 -20.93
CA CYS A 18 19.96 -27.67 -22.35
C CYS A 18 20.17 -26.17 -22.47
N SER A 19 21.34 -25.76 -22.80
CA SER A 19 21.93 -25.36 -24.08
C SER A 19 21.18 -24.26 -24.83
N GLN A 20 21.83 -23.13 -24.81
CA GLN A 20 21.90 -21.96 -25.68
C GLN A 20 21.36 -22.11 -27.10
N GLN A 21 20.67 -21.10 -27.57
CA GLN A 21 20.88 -20.61 -28.96
C GLN A 21 20.49 -19.13 -29.08
N LYS A 22 21.50 -18.31 -29.35
CA LYS A 22 21.42 -16.92 -29.78
C LYS A 22 21.40 -16.94 -31.31
N PRO A 23 20.50 -16.22 -32.00
CA PRO A 23 20.72 -15.83 -33.40
C PRO A 23 21.21 -14.38 -33.47
N ALA A 24 22.18 -14.25 -34.38
CA ALA A 24 22.90 -13.03 -34.69
C ALA A 24 22.09 -12.03 -35.52
N ILE A 25 22.51 -10.78 -35.39
CA ILE A 25 22.12 -9.60 -36.13
C ILE A 25 22.58 -9.70 -37.61
N PRO A 26 21.86 -9.16 -38.58
CA PRO A 26 22.48 -8.51 -39.70
C PRO A 26 22.26 -6.98 -39.65
N SER A 27 23.38 -6.31 -39.63
CA SER A 27 23.55 -4.90 -39.95
C SER A 27 23.23 -4.62 -41.41
N GLN A 28 22.37 -3.65 -41.69
CA GLN A 28 22.42 -2.87 -42.92
C GLN A 28 21.89 -1.46 -42.66
N ALA A 29 22.79 -0.49 -42.74
CA ALA A 29 22.41 0.85 -43.09
C ALA A 29 22.37 0.94 -44.65
N PRO A 30 21.50 1.79 -45.20
CA PRO A 30 22.03 2.97 -45.83
C PRO A 30 21.17 4.25 -45.76
N THR A 31 21.88 5.35 -45.68
CA THR A 31 21.78 6.55 -46.56
C THR A 31 20.60 7.52 -46.37
N ILE A 32 20.97 8.64 -45.81
CA ILE A 32 20.57 10.03 -45.93
C ILE A 32 19.61 10.35 -47.09
N THR A 33 18.56 11.11 -46.85
CA THR A 33 18.16 12.30 -47.62
C THR A 33 16.97 13.03 -46.92
N ASP A 34 17.25 14.28 -46.63
CA ASP A 34 16.42 15.48 -46.81
C ASP A 34 15.41 15.90 -45.75
N SER A 35 15.68 17.08 -45.31
CA SER A 35 14.90 18.08 -44.58
C SER A 35 13.41 18.08 -44.83
N ILE A 36 12.63 18.00 -43.76
CA ILE A 36 11.46 18.85 -43.58
C ILE A 36 11.30 19.06 -42.07
N THR A 37 11.43 20.30 -41.62
CA THR A 37 11.09 20.76 -40.27
C THR A 37 9.57 20.75 -40.10
N PRO A 38 8.98 19.98 -39.18
CA PRO A 38 7.63 20.20 -38.73
C PRO A 38 7.64 21.21 -37.54
N PRO A 39 6.55 21.95 -37.32
CA PRO A 39 6.47 22.94 -36.28
C PRO A 39 6.52 22.30 -34.89
N ALA A 40 7.06 23.02 -33.94
CA ALA A 40 7.09 22.66 -32.53
C ALA A 40 5.66 22.34 -32.04
N GLU A 41 5.34 21.08 -31.86
CA GLU A 41 4.28 20.67 -30.95
C GLU A 41 4.80 20.93 -29.54
N THR A 42 4.17 21.88 -28.91
CA THR A 42 4.27 22.09 -27.46
C THR A 42 3.76 20.82 -26.80
N GLU A 43 4.67 19.94 -26.40
CA GLU A 43 4.34 18.86 -25.49
C GLU A 43 3.86 19.52 -24.20
N THR A 44 2.55 19.48 -24.01
CA THR A 44 1.91 19.78 -22.74
C THR A 44 2.38 18.70 -21.80
N ILE A 45 3.37 19.03 -20.96
CA ILE A 45 3.74 18.22 -19.80
C ILE A 45 2.45 17.99 -19.02
N PRO A 46 2.05 16.76 -18.70
CA PRO A 46 0.94 16.55 -17.79
C PRO A 46 1.28 17.30 -16.51
N SER A 47 0.52 18.32 -16.20
CA SER A 47 0.58 19.00 -14.92
C SER A 47 0.45 17.91 -13.86
N GLU A 48 1.51 17.72 -13.10
CA GLU A 48 1.47 16.98 -11.84
C GLU A 48 0.27 17.52 -11.07
N ALA A 49 -0.74 16.67 -10.92
CA ALA A 49 -1.97 17.04 -10.23
C ALA A 49 -1.56 17.51 -8.84
N ALA A 50 -1.81 18.78 -8.55
CA ALA A 50 -1.69 19.31 -7.20
C ALA A 50 -2.37 18.34 -6.22
N PRO A 51 -1.84 18.15 -5.01
CA PRO A 51 -2.47 17.31 -4.00
C PRO A 51 -3.93 17.75 -3.88
N GLN A 52 -4.87 16.90 -4.28
CA GLN A 52 -6.27 17.15 -4.02
C GLN A 52 -6.41 17.07 -2.50
N GLU A 53 -6.66 18.20 -1.88
CA GLU A 53 -7.01 18.24 -0.47
C GLU A 53 -8.24 17.35 -0.29
N THR A 54 -8.01 16.12 0.15
CA THR A 54 -9.09 15.21 0.49
C THR A 54 -9.63 15.72 1.81
N PRO A 55 -10.89 16.13 1.89
CA PRO A 55 -11.43 16.74 3.10
C PRO A 55 -11.68 15.71 4.23
N LEU A 56 -10.85 14.68 4.29
CA LEU A 56 -10.83 13.68 5.36
C LEU A 56 -9.73 14.04 6.36
N VAL A 57 -10.13 14.10 7.62
CA VAL A 57 -9.24 14.30 8.78
C VAL A 57 -9.18 13.00 9.55
N LEU A 58 -7.98 12.57 9.92
CA LEU A 58 -7.74 11.42 10.80
C LEU A 58 -7.16 11.90 12.11
N SER A 59 -7.69 11.41 13.20
CA SER A 59 -7.08 11.62 14.52
C SER A 59 -6.82 10.29 15.23
N VAL A 60 -5.78 10.27 16.05
CA VAL A 60 -5.40 9.15 16.90
C VAL A 60 -5.38 9.63 18.34
N ASN A 61 -6.21 9.03 19.21
CA ASN A 61 -6.37 9.42 20.60
C ASN A 61 -6.64 10.93 20.79
N GLY A 62 -7.39 11.53 19.82
CA GLY A 62 -7.72 12.95 19.78
C GLY A 62 -6.62 13.87 19.24
N ASN A 63 -5.49 13.32 18.78
CA ASN A 63 -4.46 14.09 18.08
C ASN A 63 -4.71 13.98 16.57
N GLU A 64 -4.97 15.11 15.93
CA GLU A 64 -5.11 15.19 14.48
C GLU A 64 -3.77 14.99 13.79
N LEU A 65 -3.78 14.23 12.69
CA LEU A 65 -2.59 13.87 11.94
C LEU A 65 -2.69 14.37 10.50
N ASP A 66 -1.55 14.76 9.94
CA ASP A 66 -1.43 15.03 8.52
C ASP A 66 -1.41 13.70 7.75
N VAL A 67 -2.35 13.54 6.83
CA VAL A 67 -2.51 12.31 6.05
C VAL A 67 -2.61 12.61 4.57
N ARG A 68 -1.72 12.02 3.81
CA ARG A 68 -1.84 11.98 2.36
C ARG A 68 -2.73 10.80 1.97
N TRP A 69 -4.00 11.08 1.69
CA TRP A 69 -4.97 10.09 1.28
C TRP A 69 -4.77 9.64 -0.16
N GLU A 70 -5.10 8.37 -0.43
CA GLU A 70 -5.11 7.83 -1.80
C GLU A 70 -6.35 8.32 -2.57
N ASN A 71 -6.19 8.46 -3.88
CA ASN A 71 -7.33 8.79 -4.76
C ASN A 71 -7.94 7.50 -5.33
N ASN A 72 -8.66 6.76 -4.50
CA ASN A 72 -9.32 5.52 -4.91
C ASN A 72 -10.80 5.48 -4.45
N GLU A 73 -11.52 4.46 -4.87
CA GLU A 73 -12.95 4.32 -4.57
C GLU A 73 -13.21 4.17 -3.08
N THR A 74 -12.40 3.41 -2.37
CA THR A 74 -12.53 3.21 -0.92
C THR A 74 -12.47 4.54 -0.15
N VAL A 75 -11.51 5.40 -0.49
CA VAL A 75 -11.36 6.72 0.16
C VAL A 75 -12.55 7.63 -0.16
N LYS A 76 -13.11 7.56 -1.38
CA LYS A 76 -14.32 8.30 -1.74
C LYS A 76 -15.54 7.81 -0.97
N GLU A 77 -15.66 6.51 -0.76
CA GLU A 77 -16.73 5.92 0.06
C GLU A 77 -16.59 6.34 1.53
N LEU A 78 -15.35 6.33 2.09
CA LEU A 78 -15.07 6.84 3.43
C LEU A 78 -15.48 8.30 3.57
N LEU A 79 -15.11 9.14 2.59
CA LEU A 79 -15.51 10.54 2.55
C LEU A 79 -17.02 10.70 2.51
N SER A 80 -17.70 9.94 1.65
CA SER A 80 -19.17 9.98 1.55
C SER A 80 -19.83 9.57 2.87
N TYR A 81 -19.33 8.54 3.52
CA TYR A 81 -19.83 8.08 4.82
C TYR A 81 -19.62 9.14 5.91
N THR A 82 -18.45 9.78 5.92
CA THR A 82 -18.10 10.77 6.96
C THR A 82 -18.82 12.11 6.82
N GLN A 83 -19.43 12.40 5.66
CA GLN A 83 -20.33 13.54 5.51
C GLN A 83 -21.61 13.44 6.38
N GLU A 84 -22.01 12.22 6.69
CA GLU A 84 -23.19 11.98 7.54
C GLU A 84 -22.82 11.74 8.99
N LYS A 85 -21.70 11.05 9.24
CA LYS A 85 -21.29 10.62 10.58
C LYS A 85 -19.81 10.28 10.62
N SER A 86 -19.06 10.79 11.61
CA SER A 86 -17.69 10.39 11.84
C SER A 86 -17.56 8.88 12.09
N ILE A 87 -16.43 8.31 11.67
CA ILE A 87 -16.06 6.92 11.91
C ILE A 87 -15.15 6.89 13.13
N VAL A 88 -15.57 6.22 14.20
CA VAL A 88 -14.75 5.98 15.40
C VAL A 88 -14.43 4.50 15.47
N VAL A 89 -13.14 4.17 15.46
CA VAL A 89 -12.63 2.81 15.50
C VAL A 89 -11.78 2.61 16.75
N ASN A 90 -12.22 1.70 17.61
CA ASN A 90 -11.40 1.22 18.72
C ASN A 90 -10.48 0.13 18.18
N THR A 91 -9.19 0.39 18.15
CA THR A 91 -8.19 -0.54 17.64
C THR A 91 -7.49 -1.28 18.76
N THR A 92 -6.91 -2.41 18.42
CA THR A 92 -5.98 -3.17 19.27
C THR A 92 -4.69 -3.43 18.52
N ARG A 93 -3.58 -3.46 19.26
CA ARG A 93 -2.28 -3.78 18.67
C ARG A 93 -2.22 -5.24 18.26
N TYR A 94 -1.80 -5.47 17.02
CA TYR A 94 -1.57 -6.80 16.47
C TYR A 94 -0.14 -6.93 15.95
N GLY A 95 0.44 -8.12 16.05
CA GLY A 95 1.79 -8.44 15.56
C GLY A 95 2.94 -7.61 16.13
N GLY A 96 2.66 -6.57 16.93
CA GLY A 96 3.67 -5.65 17.47
C GLY A 96 4.09 -4.55 16.50
N PHE A 97 3.41 -4.38 15.39
CA PHE A 97 3.74 -3.44 14.32
C PHE A 97 2.53 -2.70 13.72
N GLU A 98 1.31 -2.99 14.17
CA GLU A 98 0.09 -2.38 13.65
C GLU A 98 -1.01 -2.24 14.70
N GLN A 99 -1.90 -1.27 14.48
CA GLN A 99 -3.19 -1.13 15.16
C GLN A 99 -4.29 -1.57 14.20
N VAL A 100 -5.19 -2.45 14.65
CA VAL A 100 -6.28 -3.02 13.85
C VAL A 100 -7.61 -2.82 14.54
N GLY A 101 -8.63 -2.39 13.78
CA GLY A 101 -9.99 -2.26 14.28
C GLY A 101 -11.04 -2.31 13.19
N SER A 102 -12.27 -2.72 13.56
CA SER A 102 -13.37 -2.87 12.63
C SER A 102 -14.01 -1.54 12.28
N LEU A 103 -14.19 -1.29 11.01
CA LEU A 103 -15.02 -0.20 10.48
C LEU A 103 -16.52 -0.50 10.70
N PRO A 104 -17.39 0.52 10.66
CA PRO A 104 -18.82 0.34 10.91
C PRO A 104 -19.54 -0.48 9.84
N GLN A 105 -18.95 -0.61 8.66
CA GLN A 105 -19.44 -1.38 7.52
C GLN A 105 -18.29 -1.80 6.62
N GLY A 106 -18.56 -2.65 5.62
CA GLY A 106 -17.63 -2.97 4.56
C GLY A 106 -17.55 -1.85 3.52
N PHE A 107 -16.36 -1.66 2.97
CA PHE A 107 -16.04 -0.70 1.90
C PHE A 107 -15.44 -1.43 0.69
N SER A 108 -15.48 -0.79 -0.47
CA SER A 108 -14.90 -1.30 -1.70
C SER A 108 -13.42 -1.62 -1.56
N ARG A 109 -12.97 -2.68 -2.20
CA ARG A 109 -11.59 -3.17 -2.13
C ARG A 109 -10.90 -3.09 -3.48
N SER A 110 -9.62 -2.74 -3.44
CA SER A 110 -8.70 -2.83 -4.57
C SER A 110 -7.37 -3.37 -4.04
N ASP A 111 -7.41 -4.61 -3.53
CA ASP A 111 -6.27 -5.21 -2.83
C ASP A 111 -5.11 -5.50 -3.78
N VAL A 112 -3.94 -5.08 -3.38
CA VAL A 112 -2.67 -5.39 -4.05
C VAL A 112 -1.68 -5.97 -3.04
N GLN A 113 -0.82 -6.88 -3.50
CA GLN A 113 0.29 -7.36 -2.70
C GLN A 113 1.30 -6.23 -2.53
N LEU A 114 1.54 -5.83 -1.28
CA LEU A 114 2.50 -4.78 -0.95
C LEU A 114 3.23 -5.11 0.36
N THR A 115 4.36 -4.45 0.57
CA THR A 115 5.05 -4.42 1.87
C THR A 115 4.81 -3.03 2.45
N THR A 116 4.17 -2.98 3.60
CA THR A 116 3.82 -1.72 4.27
C THR A 116 5.04 -1.09 4.93
N GLU A 117 4.98 0.23 5.09
CA GLU A 117 5.94 1.03 5.84
C GLU A 117 5.27 1.68 7.05
N PRO A 118 6.03 2.14 8.06
CA PRO A 118 5.48 2.94 9.15
C PRO A 118 4.74 4.16 8.62
N GLY A 119 3.54 4.43 9.13
CA GLY A 119 2.65 5.50 8.68
C GLY A 119 1.60 5.06 7.67
N GLU A 120 1.71 3.88 7.06
CA GLU A 120 0.70 3.44 6.12
C GLU A 120 -0.64 3.11 6.78
N ILE A 121 -1.71 3.53 6.11
CA ILE A 121 -3.10 3.30 6.47
C ILE A 121 -3.70 2.43 5.38
N VAL A 122 -4.27 1.29 5.76
CA VAL A 122 -4.84 0.36 4.79
C VAL A 122 -6.20 -0.19 5.24
N LEU A 123 -6.97 -0.67 4.27
CA LEU A 123 -8.14 -1.51 4.49
C LEU A 123 -7.72 -2.98 4.30
N TYR A 124 -8.03 -3.80 5.27
CA TYR A 124 -7.88 -5.25 5.21
C TYR A 124 -9.25 -5.93 5.22
N SER A 125 -9.42 -6.95 4.40
CA SER A 125 -10.66 -7.75 4.28
C SER A 125 -11.95 -6.95 4.01
N GLY A 126 -11.84 -5.66 3.70
CA GLY A 126 -12.97 -4.80 3.36
C GLY A 126 -13.62 -4.09 4.54
N ASP A 127 -13.31 -4.45 5.77
CA ASP A 127 -13.93 -3.89 6.98
C ASP A 127 -12.96 -3.67 8.16
N GLN A 128 -11.67 -3.93 7.98
CA GLN A 128 -10.65 -3.69 9.00
C GLN A 128 -9.79 -2.49 8.60
N LEU A 129 -9.80 -1.46 9.43
CA LEU A 129 -8.84 -0.35 9.36
C LEU A 129 -7.54 -0.78 10.04
N VAL A 130 -6.41 -0.58 9.35
CA VAL A 130 -5.08 -0.92 9.88
C VAL A 130 -4.16 0.28 9.73
N LEU A 131 -3.48 0.66 10.82
CA LEU A 131 -2.45 1.70 10.87
C LEU A 131 -1.12 1.06 11.25
N PHE A 132 -0.11 1.22 10.42
CA PHE A 132 1.21 0.62 10.62
C PHE A 132 2.17 1.57 11.33
N PHE A 133 2.89 1.06 12.34
CA PHE A 133 4.07 1.69 12.94
C PHE A 133 5.32 0.81 12.76
N GLY A 134 5.18 -0.30 12.05
CA GLY A 134 6.22 -1.19 11.55
C GLY A 134 5.86 -1.65 10.14
N SER A 135 6.29 -2.85 9.74
CA SER A 135 6.13 -3.36 8.39
C SER A 135 5.51 -4.75 8.37
N ASN A 136 4.69 -5.01 7.36
CA ASN A 136 4.14 -6.31 7.02
C ASN A 136 3.99 -6.45 5.50
N SER A 137 3.99 -7.69 4.99
CA SER A 137 3.77 -7.97 3.57
C SER A 137 2.52 -8.81 3.39
N TRP A 138 1.49 -8.22 2.78
CA TRP A 138 0.22 -8.89 2.51
C TRP A 138 -0.56 -8.18 1.39
N SER A 139 -1.77 -8.66 1.11
CA SER A 139 -2.68 -7.98 0.19
C SER A 139 -3.59 -7.02 0.93
N TYR A 140 -3.50 -5.74 0.59
CA TYR A 140 -4.25 -4.64 1.20
C TYR A 140 -4.79 -3.69 0.14
N THR A 141 -5.87 -2.99 0.48
CA THR A 141 -6.27 -1.77 -0.21
C THR A 141 -5.66 -0.58 0.52
N LYS A 142 -4.78 0.15 -0.14
CA LYS A 142 -4.12 1.33 0.44
C LYS A 142 -5.13 2.46 0.59
N LEU A 143 -5.15 3.12 1.75
CA LEU A 143 -6.02 4.27 2.04
C LEU A 143 -5.24 5.57 2.10
N GLY A 144 -4.02 5.55 2.63
CA GLY A 144 -3.20 6.75 2.77
C GLY A 144 -1.92 6.49 3.54
N HIS A 145 -1.24 7.60 3.85
CA HIS A 145 0.01 7.59 4.62
C HIS A 145 0.04 8.80 5.57
N ILE A 146 0.39 8.56 6.83
CA ILE A 146 0.60 9.60 7.84
C ILE A 146 1.94 10.29 7.53
N GLU A 147 1.89 11.59 7.32
CA GLU A 147 3.05 12.40 6.97
C GLU A 147 3.64 13.10 8.22
N GLY A 148 4.89 13.52 8.12
CA GLY A 148 5.53 14.39 9.11
C GLY A 148 5.96 13.73 10.42
N LEU A 149 5.71 12.42 10.61
CA LEU A 149 6.13 11.66 11.79
C LEU A 149 7.23 10.68 11.45
N SER A 150 8.25 10.60 12.30
CA SER A 150 9.28 9.56 12.26
C SER A 150 8.71 8.20 12.73
N GLN A 151 9.43 7.12 12.44
CA GLN A 151 9.06 5.79 12.92
C GLN A 151 8.99 5.71 14.45
N ASP A 152 9.86 6.41 15.17
CA ASP A 152 9.86 6.43 16.64
C ASP A 152 8.62 7.14 17.16
N GLU A 153 8.24 8.27 16.58
CA GLU A 153 7.02 9.01 16.93
C GLU A 153 5.75 8.21 16.61
N LEU A 154 5.71 7.51 15.46
CA LEU A 154 4.63 6.59 15.12
C LEU A 154 4.55 5.42 16.12
N SER A 155 5.69 4.90 16.55
CA SER A 155 5.75 3.81 17.53
C SER A 155 5.31 4.28 18.91
N GLU A 156 5.59 5.53 19.30
CA GLU A 156 5.08 6.12 20.53
C GLU A 156 3.56 6.32 20.47
N LEU A 157 3.06 6.84 19.35
CA LEU A 157 1.64 7.14 19.14
C LEU A 157 0.77 5.87 19.06
N LEU A 158 1.23 4.86 18.30
CA LEU A 158 0.46 3.66 17.92
C LEU A 158 0.90 2.40 18.70
N GLY A 159 2.06 2.40 19.35
CA GLY A 159 2.63 1.21 19.99
C GLY A 159 1.94 0.79 21.29
N GLY A 160 0.94 1.53 21.77
CA GLY A 160 0.10 1.16 22.91
C GLY A 160 -0.68 -0.14 22.66
N SER A 161 -1.31 -0.69 23.71
CA SER A 161 -2.15 -1.90 23.56
C SER A 161 -3.40 -1.65 22.71
N SER A 162 -3.88 -0.40 22.67
CA SER A 162 -5.04 0.05 21.91
C SER A 162 -4.90 1.53 21.57
N ALA A 163 -5.64 1.96 20.56
CA ALA A 163 -5.81 3.36 20.19
C ALA A 163 -7.26 3.62 19.76
N VAL A 164 -7.69 4.86 19.86
CA VAL A 164 -8.97 5.33 19.29
C VAL A 164 -8.64 6.11 18.03
N ILE A 165 -9.12 5.65 16.92
CA ILE A 165 -8.96 6.30 15.61
C ILE A 165 -10.30 6.95 15.24
N GLU A 166 -10.26 8.22 14.86
CA GLU A 166 -11.44 8.89 14.31
C GLU A 166 -11.13 9.40 12.91
N ILE A 167 -12.07 9.17 11.98
CA ILE A 167 -12.04 9.70 10.62
C ILE A 167 -13.31 10.54 10.44
N GLN A 168 -13.14 11.78 10.00
CA GLN A 168 -14.22 12.71 9.76
C GLN A 168 -14.00 13.53 8.49
N SER A 169 -15.07 14.03 7.90
CA SER A 169 -14.97 15.05 6.84
C SER A 169 -14.74 16.43 7.47
N ASN A 170 -13.91 17.20 6.78
CA ASN A 170 -13.63 18.58 7.18
C ASN A 170 -14.76 19.51 6.69
#